data_99c421328e4b9928c0635b522547100f
#
_entry.id   99c421328e4b9928c0635b522547100f
#
_cell.length_a   1.000
_cell.length_b   1.000
_cell.length_c   1.000
_cell.angle_alpha   90.00
_cell.angle_beta   90.00
_cell.angle_gamma   90.00
#
_symmetry.space_group_name_H-M   'P 1'
#
loop_
_entity.id
_entity.type
_entity.pdbx_description
1 polymer ?
#
loop_
_entity_poly.entity_id
_entity_poly.type
_entity_poly.pdbx_seq_one_letter_code
_entity_poly.pdbx_strand_id
1 'polypeptide(L)'
;NGDFQESPKLARIDELDDIPSPYTTGLFDHFLADEEYYPLIQTNRGCPYTCTFCQEGSSYFTKFKRHSLDFIRAELDYIAERVNPKTTLWITDSNWAMFKWDEDTAHHIASLQKKTGFPSEIISSTGKSNLDRIIRITKILNHTMYISNSVQSMNMDVLKAVNRKNLGAKELEKYKDKMKN
;
A
#
# COMPACT_ATOMS: atom_id res chain seq x y z
N ASN A 1 -5.68 -14.44 -40.86
CA ASN A 1 -5.46 -13.00 -40.86
C ASN A 1 -5.70 -12.52 -39.45
N GLY A 2 -4.62 -12.18 -38.73
CA GLY A 2 -4.71 -11.71 -37.33
C GLY A 2 -4.87 -10.19 -37.31
N ASP A 3 -6.09 -9.69 -37.61
CA ASP A 3 -6.37 -8.29 -37.39
C ASP A 3 -6.44 -8.00 -35.90
N PHE A 4 -5.59 -7.08 -35.45
CA PHE A 4 -5.61 -6.62 -34.06
C PHE A 4 -6.91 -5.85 -33.82
N GLN A 5 -7.73 -6.32 -32.88
CA GLN A 5 -8.95 -5.63 -32.47
C GLN A 5 -8.74 -5.03 -31.08
N GLU A 6 -8.78 -3.72 -30.99
CA GLU A 6 -8.74 -3.00 -29.71
C GLU A 6 -10.16 -2.66 -29.27
N SER A 7 -10.52 -3.04 -28.05
CA SER A 7 -11.78 -2.63 -27.45
C SER A 7 -11.75 -1.12 -27.14
N PRO A 8 -12.90 -0.42 -27.20
CA PRO A 8 -12.96 0.97 -26.80
C PRO A 8 -12.54 1.12 -25.32
N LYS A 9 -11.81 2.20 -25.00
CA LYS A 9 -11.42 2.51 -23.63
C LYS A 9 -12.66 2.72 -22.78
N LEU A 10 -12.81 1.90 -21.76
CA LEU A 10 -13.87 2.08 -20.76
C LEU A 10 -13.61 3.32 -19.91
N ALA A 11 -14.70 3.94 -19.45
CA ALA A 11 -14.60 4.98 -18.43
C ALA A 11 -13.96 4.41 -17.15
N ARG A 12 -13.18 5.23 -16.44
CA ARG A 12 -12.62 4.84 -15.15
C ARG A 12 -13.76 4.78 -14.13
N ILE A 13 -13.66 3.80 -13.24
CA ILE A 13 -14.52 3.76 -12.05
C ILE A 13 -14.14 4.95 -11.18
N ASP A 14 -15.11 5.77 -10.83
CA ASP A 14 -14.89 6.98 -10.04
C ASP A 14 -14.85 6.70 -8.56
N GLU A 15 -15.75 5.89 -8.06
CA GLU A 15 -15.78 5.46 -6.66
C GLU A 15 -15.26 4.01 -6.56
N LEU A 16 -14.14 3.81 -5.84
CA LEU A 16 -13.56 2.46 -5.72
C LEU A 16 -14.46 1.52 -4.91
N ASP A 17 -15.27 2.05 -4.02
CA ASP A 17 -16.19 1.28 -3.18
C ASP A 17 -17.35 0.65 -3.98
N ASP A 18 -17.57 1.10 -5.23
CA ASP A 18 -18.50 0.44 -6.17
C ASP A 18 -17.98 -0.94 -6.62
N ILE A 19 -16.71 -1.23 -6.40
CA ILE A 19 -16.12 -2.54 -6.69
C ILE A 19 -16.35 -3.44 -5.49
N PRO A 20 -17.13 -4.53 -5.63
CA PRO A 20 -17.36 -5.44 -4.51
C PRO A 20 -16.06 -6.02 -3.95
N SER A 21 -15.93 -6.06 -2.63
CA SER A 21 -14.81 -6.71 -1.99
C SER A 21 -14.90 -8.24 -2.12
N PRO A 22 -13.85 -8.92 -2.58
CA PRO A 22 -13.83 -10.37 -2.64
C PRO A 22 -13.82 -11.01 -1.26
N TYR A 23 -13.44 -10.25 -0.22
CA TYR A 23 -13.48 -10.71 1.16
C TYR A 23 -14.90 -10.64 1.72
N THR A 24 -15.49 -9.45 1.81
CA THR A 24 -16.82 -9.27 2.44
C THR A 24 -17.96 -9.97 1.68
N THR A 25 -17.73 -10.33 0.43
CA THR A 25 -18.66 -11.19 -0.34
C THR A 25 -18.49 -12.69 -0.08
N GLY A 26 -17.48 -13.09 0.70
CA GLY A 26 -17.17 -14.49 1.00
C GLY A 26 -16.46 -15.27 -0.12
N LEU A 27 -16.13 -14.59 -1.25
CA LEU A 27 -15.52 -15.24 -2.40
C LEU A 27 -14.16 -15.88 -2.05
N PHE A 28 -13.41 -15.28 -1.10
CA PHE A 28 -12.08 -15.74 -0.70
C PHE A 28 -12.04 -16.53 0.59
N ASP A 29 -13.17 -16.95 1.14
CA ASP A 29 -13.22 -17.65 2.44
C ASP A 29 -12.32 -18.90 2.49
N HIS A 30 -12.31 -19.69 1.42
CA HIS A 30 -11.48 -20.90 1.36
C HIS A 30 -9.97 -20.59 1.34
N PHE A 31 -9.56 -19.44 0.79
CA PHE A 31 -8.17 -19.01 0.83
C PHE A 31 -7.76 -18.44 2.19
N LEU A 32 -8.69 -17.78 2.90
CA LEU A 32 -8.44 -17.27 4.24
C LEU A 32 -8.26 -18.38 5.29
N ALA A 33 -8.87 -19.53 5.05
CA ALA A 33 -8.74 -20.71 5.91
C ALA A 33 -7.44 -21.51 5.67
N ASP A 34 -6.72 -21.22 4.58
CA ASP A 34 -5.50 -21.93 4.18
C ASP A 34 -4.26 -21.09 4.52
N GLU A 35 -3.39 -21.62 5.38
CA GLU A 35 -2.18 -20.94 5.87
C GLU A 35 -1.10 -20.72 4.79
N GLU A 36 -1.23 -21.32 3.61
CA GLU A 36 -0.34 -21.11 2.48
C GLU A 36 -0.59 -19.76 1.76
N TYR A 37 -1.74 -19.11 2.03
CA TYR A 37 -2.10 -17.85 1.41
C TYR A 37 -2.04 -16.68 2.39
N TYR A 38 -1.65 -15.52 1.86
CA TYR A 38 -1.66 -14.26 2.58
C TYR A 38 -2.75 -13.35 2.02
N PRO A 39 -3.57 -12.71 2.88
CA PRO A 39 -4.52 -11.71 2.41
C PRO A 39 -3.79 -10.50 1.82
N LEU A 40 -4.31 -10.02 0.69
CA LEU A 40 -3.85 -8.83 0.01
C LEU A 40 -4.96 -7.78 0.06
N ILE A 41 -4.67 -6.58 0.54
CA ILE A 41 -5.59 -5.46 0.43
C ILE A 41 -4.97 -4.33 -0.39
N GLN A 42 -5.83 -3.52 -0.99
CA GLN A 42 -5.43 -2.29 -1.67
C GLN A 42 -6.27 -1.14 -1.15
N THR A 43 -5.66 -0.16 -0.50
CA THR A 43 -6.40 0.97 0.08
C THR A 43 -6.63 2.09 -0.94
N ASN A 44 -5.76 2.16 -1.96
CA ASN A 44 -5.83 3.17 -2.99
C ASN A 44 -5.26 2.68 -4.32
N ARG A 45 -5.64 3.33 -5.42
CA ARG A 45 -5.15 3.06 -6.77
C ARG A 45 -4.53 4.31 -7.37
N GLY A 46 -3.34 4.13 -7.96
CA GLY A 46 -2.58 5.17 -8.62
C GLY A 46 -1.37 5.62 -7.83
N CYS A 47 -0.51 6.37 -8.50
CA CYS A 47 0.72 6.90 -7.94
C CYS A 47 0.84 8.38 -8.33
N PRO A 48 1.09 9.30 -7.38
CA PRO A 48 1.17 10.73 -7.69
C PRO A 48 2.48 11.13 -8.39
N TYR A 49 3.39 10.18 -8.58
CA TYR A 49 4.68 10.42 -9.21
C TYR A 49 4.64 10.11 -10.71
N THR A 50 5.48 10.81 -11.47
CA THR A 50 5.56 10.72 -12.93
C THR A 50 6.91 10.18 -13.39
N CYS A 51 7.45 9.18 -12.67
CA CYS A 51 8.72 8.57 -13.03
C CYS A 51 8.65 7.93 -14.42
N THR A 52 9.53 8.33 -15.34
CA THR A 52 9.42 7.98 -16.76
C THR A 52 9.69 6.49 -17.05
N PHE A 53 10.35 5.79 -16.16
CA PHE A 53 10.63 4.36 -16.27
C PHE A 53 9.52 3.47 -15.66
N CYS A 54 8.54 4.08 -14.97
CA CYS A 54 7.51 3.35 -14.25
C CYS A 54 6.18 3.40 -15.00
N GLN A 55 5.50 2.25 -15.12
CA GLN A 55 4.17 2.17 -15.72
C GLN A 55 3.16 3.11 -15.01
N GLU A 56 3.23 3.20 -13.69
CA GLU A 56 2.36 4.09 -12.90
C GLU A 56 2.70 5.58 -13.06
N GLY A 57 3.84 5.92 -13.66
CA GLY A 57 4.20 7.30 -14.03
C GLY A 57 3.39 7.86 -15.18
N SER A 58 2.61 7.05 -15.90
CA SER A 58 1.75 7.49 -16.98
C SER A 58 0.53 8.25 -16.47
N SER A 59 -0.02 9.14 -17.31
CA SER A 59 -1.18 9.99 -16.97
C SER A 59 -2.43 9.21 -16.56
N TYR A 60 -2.52 7.95 -16.96
CA TYR A 60 -3.62 7.08 -16.56
C TYR A 60 -3.58 6.78 -15.05
N PHE A 61 -2.39 6.47 -14.48
CA PHE A 61 -2.24 6.09 -13.09
C PHE A 61 -2.02 7.26 -12.13
N THR A 62 -1.69 8.46 -12.63
CA THR A 62 -1.51 9.64 -11.77
C THR A 62 -2.83 10.21 -11.23
N LYS A 63 -3.96 9.76 -11.76
CA LYS A 63 -5.29 10.05 -11.20
C LYS A 63 -5.55 9.13 -10.02
N PHE A 64 -5.18 9.61 -8.86
CA PHE A 64 -5.29 8.88 -7.61
C PHE A 64 -6.74 8.70 -7.15
N LYS A 65 -7.10 7.49 -6.73
CA LYS A 65 -8.39 7.12 -6.14
C LYS A 65 -8.15 6.29 -4.88
N ARG A 66 -9.03 6.37 -3.91
CA ARG A 66 -8.94 5.58 -2.66
C ARG A 66 -10.28 4.97 -2.30
N HIS A 67 -10.24 3.87 -1.57
CA HIS A 67 -11.40 3.35 -0.86
C HIS A 67 -11.75 4.22 0.35
N SER A 68 -13.01 4.20 0.76
CA SER A 68 -13.40 4.77 2.05
C SER A 68 -12.74 4.01 3.20
N LEU A 69 -12.59 4.69 4.33
CA LEU A 69 -12.05 4.04 5.53
C LEU A 69 -12.98 2.92 6.03
N ASP A 70 -14.29 3.07 5.85
CA ASP A 70 -15.26 2.06 6.25
C ASP A 70 -15.17 0.80 5.39
N PHE A 71 -14.94 0.94 4.09
CA PHE A 71 -14.67 -0.19 3.19
C PHE A 71 -13.42 -0.96 3.63
N ILE A 72 -12.31 -0.25 3.86
CA ILE A 72 -11.04 -0.83 4.29
C ILE A 72 -11.18 -1.54 5.65
N ARG A 73 -11.88 -0.92 6.60
CA ARG A 73 -12.16 -1.52 7.91
C ARG A 73 -12.97 -2.80 7.78
N ALA A 74 -14.03 -2.78 6.97
CA ALA A 74 -14.86 -3.97 6.75
C ALA A 74 -14.06 -5.15 6.18
N GLU A 75 -13.16 -4.90 5.22
CA GLU A 75 -12.27 -5.94 4.70
C GLU A 75 -11.31 -6.47 5.79
N LEU A 76 -10.66 -5.57 6.53
CA LEU A 76 -9.70 -5.95 7.57
C LEU A 76 -10.36 -6.73 8.70
N ASP A 77 -11.56 -6.31 9.15
CA ASP A 77 -12.32 -6.99 10.18
C ASP A 77 -12.73 -8.40 9.70
N TYR A 78 -13.23 -8.50 8.46
CA TYR A 78 -13.62 -9.75 7.85
C TYR A 78 -12.46 -10.75 7.76
N ILE A 79 -11.29 -10.27 7.33
CA ILE A 79 -10.08 -11.06 7.23
C ILE A 79 -9.63 -11.52 8.61
N ALA A 80 -9.56 -10.59 9.59
CA ALA A 80 -9.07 -10.87 10.93
C ALA A 80 -9.88 -11.93 11.69
N GLU A 81 -11.16 -12.11 11.34
CA GLU A 81 -12.03 -13.15 11.92
C GLU A 81 -11.78 -14.56 11.35
N ARG A 82 -11.06 -14.65 10.21
CA ARG A 82 -10.97 -15.91 9.44
C ARG A 82 -9.57 -16.46 9.25
N VAL A 83 -8.55 -15.62 9.42
CA VAL A 83 -7.16 -16.04 9.24
C VAL A 83 -6.50 -16.46 10.55
N ASN A 84 -5.42 -17.23 10.44
CA ASN A 84 -4.55 -17.46 11.58
C ASN A 84 -3.94 -16.11 12.04
N PRO A 85 -3.92 -15.81 13.35
CA PRO A 85 -3.32 -14.57 13.89
C PRO A 85 -1.87 -14.32 13.46
N LYS A 86 -1.11 -15.38 13.15
CA LYS A 86 0.28 -15.27 12.68
C LYS A 86 0.41 -14.95 11.19
N THR A 87 -0.71 -14.80 10.49
CA THR A 87 -0.70 -14.52 9.04
C THR A 87 -0.18 -13.10 8.77
N THR A 88 0.59 -12.97 7.70
CA THR A 88 1.07 -11.71 7.15
C THR A 88 -0.05 -11.01 6.38
N LEU A 89 -0.16 -9.69 6.52
CA LEU A 89 -1.00 -8.84 5.67
C LEU A 89 -0.14 -8.16 4.60
N TRP A 90 -0.54 -8.25 3.36
CA TRP A 90 0.09 -7.51 2.28
C TRP A 90 -0.77 -6.31 1.86
N ILE A 91 -0.24 -5.09 2.01
CA ILE A 91 -0.86 -3.87 1.49
C ILE A 91 -0.19 -3.52 0.17
N THR A 92 -0.95 -3.65 -0.92
CA THR A 92 -0.43 -3.58 -2.30
C THR A 92 -0.42 -2.18 -2.89
N ASP A 93 -0.64 -1.16 -2.08
CA ASP A 93 -0.53 0.24 -2.49
C ASP A 93 0.90 0.57 -2.96
N SER A 94 1.01 1.39 -4.00
CA SER A 94 2.31 1.77 -4.57
C SER A 94 3.15 2.67 -3.65
N ASN A 95 2.51 3.34 -2.67
CA ASN A 95 3.16 4.30 -1.76
C ASN A 95 2.45 4.37 -0.40
N TRP A 96 2.22 3.23 0.25
CA TRP A 96 1.52 3.21 1.54
C TRP A 96 2.31 3.98 2.62
N ALA A 97 1.60 4.45 3.64
CA ALA A 97 2.11 5.30 4.71
C ALA A 97 2.57 6.71 4.26
N MET A 98 2.26 7.10 3.02
CA MET A 98 2.60 8.42 2.51
C MET A 98 1.50 9.46 2.79
N PHE A 99 0.25 9.05 2.82
CA PHE A 99 -0.90 9.93 2.95
C PHE A 99 -1.41 10.02 4.40
N LYS A 100 -2.10 11.12 4.71
CA LYS A 100 -2.60 11.36 6.09
C LYS A 100 -3.61 10.29 6.52
N TRP A 101 -4.46 9.85 5.64
CA TRP A 101 -5.48 8.84 5.92
C TRP A 101 -4.92 7.43 6.14
N ASP A 102 -3.66 7.16 5.77
CA ASP A 102 -3.01 5.89 6.07
C ASP A 102 -2.81 5.70 7.59
N GLU A 103 -2.73 6.81 8.34
CA GLU A 103 -2.66 6.76 9.81
C GLU A 103 -3.95 6.19 10.42
N ASP A 104 -5.12 6.51 9.86
CA ASP A 104 -6.41 5.98 10.32
C ASP A 104 -6.52 4.47 10.09
N THR A 105 -6.05 4.01 8.91
CA THR A 105 -5.94 2.57 8.59
C THR A 105 -4.96 1.87 9.53
N ALA A 106 -3.80 2.48 9.81
CA ALA A 106 -2.81 1.93 10.72
C ALA A 106 -3.34 1.79 12.15
N HIS A 107 -4.08 2.77 12.65
CA HIS A 107 -4.74 2.68 13.96
C HIS A 107 -5.76 1.54 14.01
N HIS A 108 -6.53 1.32 12.95
CA HIS A 108 -7.47 0.21 12.88
C HIS A 108 -6.73 -1.14 12.90
N ILE A 109 -5.68 -1.30 12.08
CA ILE A 109 -4.83 -2.51 12.09
C ILE A 109 -4.24 -2.74 13.49
N ALA A 110 -3.68 -1.71 14.14
CA ALA A 110 -3.15 -1.83 15.49
C ALA A 110 -4.21 -2.29 16.52
N SER A 111 -5.46 -1.86 16.36
CA SER A 111 -6.57 -2.32 17.20
C SER A 111 -6.88 -3.80 16.97
N LEU A 112 -6.82 -4.27 15.71
CA LEU A 112 -6.99 -5.67 15.36
C LEU A 112 -5.84 -6.52 15.90
N GLN A 113 -4.59 -6.07 15.78
CA GLN A 113 -3.43 -6.75 16.36
C GLN A 113 -3.61 -6.97 17.86
N LYS A 114 -4.10 -5.95 18.58
CA LYS A 114 -4.38 -6.06 20.02
C LYS A 114 -5.52 -7.02 20.34
N LYS A 115 -6.55 -7.08 19.49
CA LYS A 115 -7.76 -7.89 19.71
C LYS A 115 -7.58 -9.35 19.29
N THR A 116 -6.94 -9.59 18.14
CA THR A 116 -6.89 -10.91 17.48
C THR A 116 -5.47 -11.45 17.33
N GLY A 117 -4.45 -10.60 17.38
CA GLY A 117 -3.07 -10.92 17.03
C GLY A 117 -2.75 -10.75 15.54
N PHE A 118 -3.75 -10.57 14.68
CA PHE A 118 -3.59 -10.36 13.24
C PHE A 118 -3.50 -8.86 12.88
N PRO A 119 -2.67 -8.51 11.92
CA PRO A 119 -1.61 -9.30 11.29
C PRO A 119 -0.35 -9.35 12.16
N SER A 120 0.39 -10.47 12.11
CA SER A 120 1.68 -10.56 12.81
C SER A 120 2.76 -9.73 12.12
N GLU A 121 2.62 -9.54 10.82
CA GLU A 121 3.57 -8.84 9.97
C GLU A 121 2.84 -8.12 8.84
N ILE A 122 3.38 -6.98 8.40
CA ILE A 122 2.81 -6.20 7.30
C ILE A 122 3.89 -5.97 6.25
N ILE A 123 3.60 -6.37 5.02
CA ILE A 123 4.42 -6.10 3.85
C ILE A 123 3.76 -4.98 3.03
N SER A 124 4.52 -3.97 2.66
CA SER A 124 4.03 -2.87 1.80
C SER A 124 5.16 -2.17 1.07
N SER A 125 4.83 -1.50 -0.03
CA SER A 125 5.71 -0.52 -0.66
C SER A 125 5.46 0.83 -0.01
N THR A 126 6.41 1.30 0.82
CA THR A 126 6.25 2.58 1.51
C THR A 126 6.50 3.77 0.59
N GLY A 127 5.84 4.89 0.90
CA GLY A 127 5.98 6.12 0.15
C GLY A 127 7.40 6.69 0.13
N LYS A 128 7.69 7.51 -0.89
CA LYS A 128 9.00 8.15 -1.09
C LYS A 128 9.11 9.52 -0.41
N SER A 129 8.05 9.98 0.22
CA SER A 129 7.97 11.26 0.92
C SER A 129 7.25 11.11 2.25
N ASN A 130 7.25 12.17 3.07
CA ASN A 130 6.61 12.15 4.39
C ASN A 130 7.17 11.08 5.34
N LEU A 131 8.47 11.01 5.39
CA LEU A 131 9.20 10.04 6.20
C LEU A 131 8.78 10.02 7.66
N ASP A 132 8.53 11.18 8.25
CA ASP A 132 8.05 11.27 9.64
C ASP A 132 6.69 10.57 9.83
N ARG A 133 5.83 10.56 8.81
CA ARG A 133 4.58 9.80 8.86
C ARG A 133 4.83 8.30 8.77
N ILE A 134 5.69 7.86 7.86
CA ILE A 134 6.05 6.45 7.74
C ILE A 134 6.56 5.93 9.09
N ILE A 135 7.44 6.68 9.77
CA ILE A 135 7.95 6.33 11.10
C ILE A 135 6.82 6.30 12.15
N ARG A 136 5.91 7.29 12.14
CA ARG A 136 4.76 7.27 13.07
C ARG A 136 3.89 6.04 12.86
N ILE A 137 3.56 5.72 11.60
CA ILE A 137 2.76 4.53 11.26
C ILE A 137 3.47 3.25 11.71
N THR A 138 4.78 3.13 11.49
CA THR A 138 5.55 1.98 11.97
C THR A 138 5.48 1.84 13.50
N LYS A 139 5.53 2.97 14.23
CA LYS A 139 5.38 2.97 15.70
C LYS A 139 3.94 2.61 16.13
N ILE A 140 2.92 3.10 15.45
CA ILE A 140 1.51 2.74 15.68
C ILE A 140 1.33 1.23 15.54
N LEU A 141 1.99 0.62 14.54
CA LEU A 141 1.94 -0.81 14.24
C LEU A 141 2.94 -1.65 15.04
N ASN A 142 3.51 -1.13 16.13
CA ASN A 142 4.49 -1.83 16.98
C ASN A 142 5.67 -2.46 16.20
N HIS A 143 6.12 -1.78 15.16
CA HIS A 143 7.21 -2.22 14.28
C HIS A 143 6.97 -3.54 13.52
N THR A 144 5.72 -3.95 13.34
CA THR A 144 5.37 -5.13 12.53
C THR A 144 5.38 -4.86 11.02
N MET A 145 5.53 -3.59 10.62
CA MET A 145 5.63 -3.19 9.22
C MET A 145 7.08 -3.02 8.79
N TYR A 146 7.47 -3.67 7.70
CA TYR A 146 8.74 -3.41 7.04
C TYR A 146 8.69 -2.13 6.22
N ILE A 147 9.70 -1.29 6.39
CA ILE A 147 9.86 -0.10 5.55
C ILE A 147 10.65 -0.47 4.31
N SER A 148 9.99 -0.39 3.17
CA SER A 148 10.59 -0.61 1.86
C SER A 148 10.65 0.69 1.08
N ASN A 149 11.86 1.18 0.80
CA ASN A 149 12.06 2.36 -0.02
C ASN A 149 13.11 2.11 -1.10
N SER A 150 12.73 2.34 -2.37
CA SER A 150 13.60 2.11 -3.51
C SER A 150 14.37 3.38 -3.86
N VAL A 151 15.68 3.36 -3.72
CA VAL A 151 16.61 4.36 -4.25
C VAL A 151 17.07 3.90 -5.63
N GLN A 152 16.54 4.49 -6.70
CA GLN A 152 16.83 4.05 -8.08
C GLN A 152 18.23 4.49 -8.56
N SER A 153 18.67 5.66 -8.11
CA SER A 153 19.99 6.22 -8.40
C SER A 153 20.37 7.24 -7.33
N MET A 154 21.65 7.41 -7.08
CA MET A 154 22.19 8.52 -6.27
C MET A 154 22.72 9.65 -7.16
N ASN A 155 22.75 9.47 -8.48
CA ASN A 155 23.17 10.49 -9.44
C ASN A 155 21.99 11.43 -9.74
N MET A 156 22.18 12.73 -9.47
CA MET A 156 21.15 13.75 -9.63
C MET A 156 20.72 13.96 -11.09
N ASP A 157 21.65 13.82 -12.05
CA ASP A 157 21.34 13.99 -13.48
C ASP A 157 20.47 12.84 -13.97
N VAL A 158 20.76 11.61 -13.52
CA VAL A 158 19.94 10.44 -13.79
C VAL A 158 18.54 10.62 -13.19
N LEU A 159 18.45 11.05 -11.93
CA LEU A 159 17.15 11.28 -11.27
C LEU A 159 16.32 12.35 -11.97
N LYS A 160 16.98 13.43 -12.43
CA LYS A 160 16.34 14.49 -13.21
C LYS A 160 15.86 13.97 -14.57
N ALA A 161 16.69 13.20 -15.27
CA ALA A 161 16.35 12.63 -16.57
C ALA A 161 15.14 11.71 -16.51
N VAL A 162 14.97 10.95 -15.41
CA VAL A 162 13.84 10.04 -15.22
C VAL A 162 12.69 10.63 -14.39
N ASN A 163 12.70 11.93 -14.18
CA ASN A 163 11.69 12.65 -13.41
C ASN A 163 11.40 12.05 -12.03
N ARG A 164 12.46 11.67 -11.31
CA ARG A 164 12.34 11.06 -9.99
C ARG A 164 12.94 11.92 -8.89
N LYS A 165 12.17 12.09 -7.81
CA LYS A 165 12.67 12.66 -6.55
C LYS A 165 13.00 11.52 -5.58
N ASN A 166 14.21 11.51 -5.06
CA ASN A 166 14.63 10.64 -3.96
C ASN A 166 14.72 11.42 -2.65
N LEU A 167 14.77 10.69 -1.54
CA LEU A 167 15.30 11.22 -0.30
C LEU A 167 16.79 11.55 -0.49
N GLY A 168 17.24 12.70 -0.04
CA GLY A 168 18.66 13.08 -0.08
C GLY A 168 19.48 12.25 0.93
N ALA A 169 20.81 12.16 0.73
CA ALA A 169 21.70 11.40 1.61
C ALA A 169 21.56 11.81 3.09
N LYS A 170 21.45 13.13 3.36
CA LYS A 170 21.25 13.67 4.71
C LYS A 170 19.88 13.27 5.31
N GLU A 171 18.86 13.16 4.48
CA GLU A 171 17.53 12.69 4.93
C GLU A 171 17.56 11.20 5.24
N LEU A 172 18.28 10.41 4.45
CA LEU A 172 18.49 8.98 4.70
C LEU A 172 19.27 8.72 6.00
N GLU A 173 20.29 9.55 6.32
CA GLU A 173 21.01 9.48 7.60
C GLU A 173 20.09 9.78 8.79
N LYS A 174 19.34 10.90 8.73
CA LYS A 174 18.35 11.23 9.77
C LYS A 174 17.31 10.12 9.95
N TYR A 175 16.97 9.44 8.88
CA TYR A 175 16.06 8.30 8.89
C TYR A 175 16.64 7.12 9.66
N LYS A 176 17.88 6.75 9.35
CA LYS A 176 18.59 5.68 10.01
C LYS A 176 18.70 5.90 11.53
N ASP A 177 18.91 7.16 11.95
CA ASP A 177 18.99 7.50 13.37
C ASP A 177 17.62 7.48 14.07
N LYS A 178 16.55 7.91 13.39
CA LYS A 178 15.18 7.86 13.91
C LYS A 178 14.60 6.45 13.99
N MET A 179 15.15 5.50 13.22
CA MET A 179 14.74 4.10 13.26
C MET A 179 15.42 3.28 14.36
N LYS A 180 16.53 3.80 14.93
CA LYS A 180 17.24 3.16 16.04
C LYS A 180 16.62 3.46 17.41
N ASN A 181 15.75 4.47 17.49
CA ASN A 181 15.05 4.94 18.69
C ASN A 181 13.53 4.71 18.58
#